data_107915b1f118a45ab20e7731852babfc
#
_entry.id   107915b1f118a45ab20e7731852babfc
#
_cell.length_a   1.000
_cell.length_b   1.000
_cell.length_c   1.000
_cell.angle_alpha   90.00
_cell.angle_beta   90.00
_cell.angle_gamma   90.00
#
_symmetry.space_group_name_H-M   'P 1'
#
loop_
_entity.id
_entity.type
_entity.pdbx_description
1 polymer ?
#
loop_
_entity_poly.entity_id
_entity_poly.type
_entity_poly.pdbx_seq_one_letter_code
_entity_poly.pdbx_strand_id
1 'polypeptide(L)'
;VMLAGAMVLGAQTGVWAASDTSDQKEGELTLLMVNDWIDETGAKGEELTKVIKQYEEENPGVEITLQGASQQDIKESFQTAALAGGGADIVMMDNSGHAIDLAAMGLLYPLEDITTADELTAQYQEGPLNSGKFEGKYYSVPWYMDCTGLYYNKERLEELGIDVPTTWEELSDAVDKAKEAGYGGIITYQSAYAFYSFFYQNECPVIDTSGDIPQVVIDNKEGKEAWNYICDLISKGGLVESFKEATTWDKVYESFANGEATFLLGGDWCSSGVENINPDLDY
;
A
#
# COMPACT_ATOMS: atom_id res chain seq x y z
N VAL A 1 -12.57 24.58 -2.15
CA VAL A 1 -12.43 23.15 -1.91
C VAL A 1 -12.12 22.45 -3.21
N MET A 2 -10.89 22.54 -3.68
CA MET A 2 -10.37 21.77 -4.83
C MET A 2 -8.91 21.45 -4.55
N LEU A 3 -8.65 20.52 -3.66
CA LEU A 3 -7.31 19.96 -3.48
C LEU A 3 -7.15 18.60 -4.19
N ALA A 4 -8.25 17.96 -4.58
CA ALA A 4 -8.21 16.66 -5.23
C ALA A 4 -7.56 16.63 -6.63
N GLY A 5 -7.41 17.78 -7.27
CA GLY A 5 -6.90 17.85 -8.65
C GLY A 5 -5.44 18.25 -8.81
N ALA A 6 -4.73 18.59 -7.75
CA ALA A 6 -3.39 19.19 -7.89
C ALA A 6 -2.23 18.31 -7.39
N MET A 7 -2.51 17.17 -6.75
CA MET A 7 -1.44 16.28 -6.28
C MET A 7 -1.24 15.07 -7.20
N VAL A 8 -1.16 15.29 -8.50
CA VAL A 8 -0.69 14.26 -9.44
C VAL A 8 0.77 14.49 -9.72
N LEU A 9 1.63 13.83 -8.97
CA LEU A 9 3.04 13.67 -9.30
C LEU A 9 3.19 12.60 -10.39
N GLY A 10 2.77 12.96 -11.58
CA GLY A 10 3.16 12.27 -12.79
C GLY A 10 4.00 13.25 -13.60
N ALA A 11 5.27 12.96 -13.85
CA ALA A 11 6.12 13.74 -14.74
C ALA A 11 5.55 13.76 -16.16
N GLN A 12 4.55 14.59 -16.37
CA GLN A 12 4.13 15.02 -17.70
C GLN A 12 4.03 16.54 -17.68
N THR A 13 4.90 17.17 -18.42
CA THR A 13 4.86 18.61 -18.77
C THR A 13 3.61 18.87 -19.61
N GLY A 14 2.44 18.87 -18.98
CA GLY A 14 1.21 19.37 -19.54
C GLY A 14 1.11 20.86 -19.21
N VAL A 15 1.23 21.69 -20.25
CA VAL A 15 0.94 23.12 -20.17
C VAL A 15 -0.52 23.28 -19.79
N TRP A 16 -0.78 23.61 -18.54
CA TRP A 16 -2.10 24.07 -18.13
C TRP A 16 -2.28 25.48 -18.68
N ALA A 17 -3.21 25.61 -19.59
CA ALA A 17 -3.62 26.93 -20.09
C ALA A 17 -4.22 27.70 -18.90
N ALA A 18 -3.62 28.87 -18.62
CA ALA A 18 -4.13 29.80 -17.62
C ALA A 18 -5.59 30.16 -17.98
N SER A 19 -6.54 29.63 -17.20
CA SER A 19 -7.93 30.08 -17.23
C SER A 19 -8.08 31.19 -16.20
N ASP A 20 -8.57 32.28 -16.69
CA ASP A 20 -9.12 33.49 -16.07
C ASP A 20 -8.79 33.78 -14.57
N THR A 21 -8.11 34.88 -14.35
CA THR A 21 -7.54 35.36 -13.07
C THR A 21 -8.55 35.95 -12.07
N SER A 22 -9.78 35.47 -12.01
CA SER A 22 -10.81 36.02 -11.12
C SER A 22 -11.20 35.18 -9.89
N ASP A 23 -10.69 33.94 -9.77
CA ASP A 23 -10.92 33.09 -8.60
C ASP A 23 -9.60 32.88 -7.82
N GLN A 24 -9.19 33.88 -7.04
CA GLN A 24 -8.20 33.64 -5.98
C GLN A 24 -8.84 32.73 -4.95
N LYS A 25 -8.30 31.52 -4.82
CA LYS A 25 -8.67 30.59 -3.77
C LYS A 25 -8.12 31.14 -2.45
N GLU A 26 -8.97 31.23 -1.44
CA GLU A 26 -8.56 31.63 -0.08
C GLU A 26 -9.11 30.59 0.90
N GLY A 27 -8.29 30.17 1.87
CA GLY A 27 -8.74 29.28 2.93
C GLY A 27 -7.59 28.52 3.59
N GLU A 28 -7.88 28.05 4.78
CA GLU A 28 -7.01 27.13 5.52
C GLU A 28 -7.47 25.71 5.28
N LEU A 29 -6.54 24.79 5.02
CA LEU A 29 -6.78 23.36 4.88
C LEU A 29 -5.89 22.60 5.84
N THR A 30 -6.50 21.65 6.54
CA THR A 30 -5.79 20.74 7.44
C THR A 30 -5.72 19.36 6.82
N LEU A 31 -4.49 18.83 6.65
CA LEU A 31 -4.22 17.49 6.19
C LEU A 31 -3.77 16.64 7.37
N LEU A 32 -4.49 15.56 7.65
CA LEU A 32 -4.07 14.53 8.62
C LEU A 32 -3.33 13.43 7.86
N MET A 33 -2.05 13.27 8.18
CA MET A 33 -1.12 12.38 7.48
C MET A 33 -0.50 11.37 8.46
N VAL A 34 -0.03 10.24 7.93
CA VAL A 34 0.84 9.35 8.72
C VAL A 34 2.17 10.06 9.01
N ASN A 35 2.69 9.90 10.23
CA ASN A 35 3.88 10.63 10.71
C ASN A 35 5.09 10.56 9.76
N ASP A 36 5.32 9.42 9.11
CA ASP A 36 6.44 9.24 8.17
C ASP A 36 6.36 10.18 6.94
N TRP A 37 5.15 10.65 6.60
CA TRP A 37 4.93 11.56 5.48
C TRP A 37 5.09 13.03 5.85
N ILE A 38 5.16 13.36 7.13
CA ILE A 38 5.35 14.73 7.61
C ILE A 38 6.70 14.94 8.30
N ASP A 39 7.51 13.89 8.42
CA ASP A 39 8.87 13.99 8.96
C ASP A 39 9.79 14.59 7.89
N GLU A 40 10.05 15.88 8.02
CA GLU A 40 10.91 16.65 7.10
C GLU A 40 12.36 16.16 7.04
N THR A 41 12.77 15.26 7.92
CA THR A 41 14.10 14.63 7.89
C THR A 41 14.15 13.41 6.99
N GLY A 42 13.01 12.91 6.55
CA GLY A 42 12.83 11.79 5.64
C GLY A 42 12.45 12.22 4.23
N ALA A 43 12.80 11.40 3.24
CA ALA A 43 12.55 11.69 1.81
C ALA A 43 11.05 11.96 1.50
N LYS A 44 10.14 11.25 2.17
CA LYS A 44 8.69 11.44 1.99
C LYS A 44 8.24 12.83 2.47
N GLY A 45 8.68 13.24 3.66
CA GLY A 45 8.33 14.53 4.24
C GLY A 45 8.97 15.70 3.50
N GLU A 46 10.22 15.55 3.05
CA GLU A 46 10.85 16.56 2.17
C GLU A 46 10.05 16.77 0.88
N GLU A 47 9.60 15.70 0.24
CA GLU A 47 8.86 15.80 -1.02
C GLU A 47 7.46 16.38 -0.80
N LEU A 48 6.74 15.93 0.23
CA LEU A 48 5.43 16.51 0.59
C LEU A 48 5.55 18.01 0.88
N THR A 49 6.57 18.42 1.64
CA THR A 49 6.81 19.83 1.95
C THR A 49 7.04 20.66 0.68
N LYS A 50 7.78 20.13 -0.30
CA LYS A 50 7.98 20.82 -1.61
C LYS A 50 6.65 20.98 -2.35
N VAL A 51 5.84 19.91 -2.42
CA VAL A 51 4.56 19.93 -3.11
C VAL A 51 3.61 20.95 -2.46
N ILE A 52 3.53 20.98 -1.12
CA ILE A 52 2.70 21.93 -0.39
C ILE A 52 3.14 23.37 -0.67
N LYS A 53 4.44 23.66 -0.56
CA LYS A 53 4.97 25.01 -0.85
C LYS A 53 4.69 25.44 -2.28
N GLN A 54 4.87 24.54 -3.24
CA GLN A 54 4.53 24.86 -4.62
C GLN A 54 3.05 25.19 -4.79
N TYR A 55 2.16 24.42 -4.15
CA TYR A 55 0.72 24.65 -4.23
C TYR A 55 0.33 25.99 -3.61
N GLU A 56 0.89 26.36 -2.44
CA GLU A 56 0.66 27.64 -1.79
C GLU A 56 1.20 28.81 -2.62
N GLU A 57 2.37 28.67 -3.25
CA GLU A 57 2.92 29.67 -4.17
C GLU A 57 2.02 29.88 -5.41
N GLU A 58 1.44 28.83 -5.95
CA GLU A 58 0.52 28.88 -7.09
C GLU A 58 -0.88 29.37 -6.68
N ASN A 59 -1.25 29.27 -5.39
CA ASN A 59 -2.55 29.66 -4.83
C ASN A 59 -2.35 30.58 -3.60
N PRO A 60 -1.90 31.83 -3.80
CA PRO A 60 -1.62 32.78 -2.71
C PRO A 60 -2.90 33.13 -1.97
N GLY A 61 -3.14 32.64 -0.79
CA GLY A 61 -4.35 32.77 0.01
C GLY A 61 -4.83 31.44 0.54
N VAL A 62 -4.23 30.34 0.10
CA VAL A 62 -4.41 29.03 0.69
C VAL A 62 -3.26 28.75 1.65
N GLU A 63 -3.57 28.34 2.85
CA GLU A 63 -2.62 27.87 3.87
C GLU A 63 -2.91 26.39 4.17
N ILE A 64 -1.86 25.55 4.16
CA ILE A 64 -1.98 24.11 4.40
C ILE A 64 -1.27 23.76 5.71
N THR A 65 -2.04 23.24 6.66
CA THR A 65 -1.52 22.75 7.95
C THR A 65 -1.46 21.22 7.95
N LEU A 66 -0.30 20.68 8.33
CA LEU A 66 -0.12 19.24 8.50
C LEU A 66 -0.35 18.81 9.95
N GLN A 67 -1.11 17.74 10.13
CA GLN A 67 -1.27 17.04 11.40
C GLN A 67 -0.80 15.60 11.24
N GLY A 68 -0.10 15.07 12.24
CA GLY A 68 0.44 13.71 12.21
C GLY A 68 -0.32 12.77 13.13
N ALA A 69 -0.44 11.52 12.69
CA ALA A 69 -0.86 10.41 13.53
C ALA A 69 -0.04 9.16 13.18
N SER A 70 -0.03 8.16 14.07
CA SER A 70 0.54 6.86 13.72
C SER A 70 -0.34 6.17 12.67
N GLN A 71 0.26 5.28 11.89
CA GLN A 71 -0.48 4.49 10.90
C GLN A 71 -1.62 3.68 11.56
N GLN A 72 -1.42 3.22 12.78
CA GLN A 72 -2.41 2.46 13.54
C GLN A 72 -3.58 3.33 14.03
N ASP A 73 -3.31 4.58 14.38
CA ASP A 73 -4.27 5.45 15.07
C ASP A 73 -4.98 6.45 14.13
N ILE A 74 -4.50 6.62 12.89
CA ILE A 74 -4.95 7.71 12.00
C ILE A 74 -6.45 7.62 11.70
N LYS A 75 -6.98 6.42 11.48
CA LYS A 75 -8.41 6.20 11.23
C LYS A 75 -9.25 6.61 12.44
N GLU A 76 -8.89 6.13 13.63
CA GLU A 76 -9.64 6.39 14.86
C GLU A 76 -9.55 7.86 15.27
N SER A 77 -8.38 8.48 15.07
CA SER A 77 -8.17 9.90 15.32
C SER A 77 -9.07 10.77 14.45
N PHE A 78 -9.09 10.51 13.13
CA PHE A 78 -9.98 11.21 12.21
C PHE A 78 -11.44 10.98 12.55
N GLN A 79 -11.85 9.71 12.72
CA GLN A 79 -13.24 9.34 13.05
C GLN A 79 -13.74 10.06 14.30
N THR A 80 -12.93 10.07 15.36
CA THR A 80 -13.29 10.72 16.64
C THR A 80 -13.49 12.22 16.46
N ALA A 81 -12.57 12.88 15.76
CA ALA A 81 -12.65 14.31 15.50
C ALA A 81 -13.85 14.67 14.61
N ALA A 82 -14.09 13.89 13.54
CA ALA A 82 -15.21 14.12 12.63
C ALA A 82 -16.57 13.92 13.31
N LEU A 83 -16.72 12.91 14.17
CA LEU A 83 -17.94 12.71 14.97
C LEU A 83 -18.18 13.85 15.97
N ALA A 84 -17.14 14.52 16.42
CA ALA A 84 -17.23 15.72 17.28
C ALA A 84 -17.54 17.00 16.50
N GLY A 85 -17.68 16.93 15.17
CA GLY A 85 -17.98 18.07 14.30
C GLY A 85 -16.75 18.91 13.95
N GLY A 86 -15.55 18.34 14.02
CA GLY A 86 -14.27 18.95 13.65
C GLY A 86 -13.38 17.95 12.93
N GLY A 87 -12.08 18.21 12.93
CA GLY A 87 -11.07 17.36 12.33
C GLY A 87 -10.41 17.94 11.08
N ALA A 88 -9.60 17.15 10.41
CA ALA A 88 -8.92 17.55 9.20
C ALA A 88 -9.87 17.58 8.00
N ASP A 89 -9.57 18.47 7.05
CA ASP A 89 -10.31 18.56 5.78
C ASP A 89 -9.98 17.42 4.83
N ILE A 90 -8.74 16.94 4.89
CA ILE A 90 -8.26 15.79 4.12
C ILE A 90 -7.51 14.84 5.05
N VAL A 91 -7.74 13.56 4.88
CA VAL A 91 -7.03 12.52 5.64
C VAL A 91 -6.40 11.51 4.69
N MET A 92 -5.14 11.17 4.94
CA MET A 92 -4.46 10.06 4.30
C MET A 92 -4.79 8.77 5.06
N MET A 93 -5.25 7.75 4.35
CA MET A 93 -5.48 6.42 4.91
C MET A 93 -4.47 5.42 4.33
N ASP A 94 -4.05 4.49 5.14
CA ASP A 94 -3.11 3.43 4.77
C ASP A 94 -3.75 2.35 3.88
N ASN A 95 -5.08 2.27 3.89
CA ASN A 95 -5.81 1.40 2.96
C ASN A 95 -7.19 1.97 2.62
N SER A 96 -7.69 1.60 1.44
CA SER A 96 -8.98 2.05 0.93
C SER A 96 -10.18 1.54 1.73
N GLY A 97 -10.06 0.42 2.43
CA GLY A 97 -11.12 -0.10 3.30
C GLY A 97 -11.47 0.86 4.42
N HIS A 98 -10.50 1.59 4.95
CA HIS A 98 -10.74 2.64 5.95
C HIS A 98 -11.57 3.80 5.39
N ALA A 99 -11.33 4.21 4.14
CA ALA A 99 -12.14 5.23 3.48
C ALA A 99 -13.60 4.76 3.28
N ILE A 100 -13.79 3.49 2.91
CA ILE A 100 -15.13 2.91 2.77
C ILE A 100 -15.87 2.88 4.11
N ASP A 101 -15.22 2.48 5.20
CA ASP A 101 -15.82 2.50 6.54
C ASP A 101 -16.27 3.92 6.93
N LEU A 102 -15.43 4.92 6.71
CA LEU A 102 -15.75 6.31 7.03
C LEU A 102 -16.87 6.86 6.13
N ALA A 103 -16.89 6.49 4.85
CA ALA A 103 -17.96 6.83 3.93
C ALA A 103 -19.30 6.23 4.38
N ALA A 104 -19.31 4.95 4.79
CA ALA A 104 -20.50 4.28 5.31
C ALA A 104 -21.04 4.93 6.59
N MET A 105 -20.18 5.56 7.39
CA MET A 105 -20.58 6.35 8.58
C MET A 105 -21.03 7.78 8.22
N GLY A 106 -20.94 8.20 6.96
CA GLY A 106 -21.26 9.55 6.52
C GLY A 106 -20.25 10.61 6.98
N LEU A 107 -19.01 10.20 7.23
CA LEU A 107 -17.93 11.09 7.68
C LEU A 107 -17.06 11.63 6.55
N LEU A 108 -17.28 11.18 5.32
CA LEU A 108 -16.63 11.68 4.12
C LEU A 108 -17.67 12.23 3.13
N TYR A 109 -17.27 13.23 2.37
CA TYR A 109 -18.07 13.73 1.24
C TYR A 109 -17.77 12.94 -0.02
N PRO A 110 -18.78 12.64 -0.87
CA PRO A 110 -18.52 12.10 -2.20
C PRO A 110 -17.67 13.06 -3.01
N LEU A 111 -16.69 12.55 -3.73
CA LEU A 111 -15.82 13.37 -4.57
C LEU A 111 -16.57 14.01 -5.75
N GLU A 112 -17.67 13.39 -6.18
CA GLU A 112 -18.56 13.95 -7.21
C GLU A 112 -19.24 15.27 -6.78
N ASP A 113 -19.21 15.62 -5.51
CA ASP A 113 -19.69 16.92 -5.03
C ASP A 113 -18.69 18.06 -5.33
N ILE A 114 -17.43 17.73 -5.66
CA ILE A 114 -16.33 18.69 -5.91
C ILE A 114 -15.65 18.50 -7.27
N THR A 115 -15.83 17.36 -7.95
CA THR A 115 -15.30 17.05 -9.27
C THR A 115 -16.26 16.11 -10.01
N THR A 116 -15.92 15.66 -11.20
CA THR A 116 -16.72 14.69 -11.95
C THR A 116 -16.10 13.29 -11.96
N ALA A 117 -16.93 12.25 -12.09
CA ALA A 117 -16.43 10.89 -12.24
C ALA A 117 -15.51 10.73 -13.46
N ASP A 118 -15.79 11.46 -14.56
CA ASP A 118 -14.96 11.44 -15.76
C ASP A 118 -13.56 12.05 -15.50
N GLU A 119 -13.47 13.12 -14.71
CA GLU A 119 -12.18 13.72 -14.30
C GLU A 119 -11.38 12.78 -13.42
N LEU A 120 -12.03 12.08 -12.48
CA LEU A 120 -11.38 11.09 -11.63
C LEU A 120 -10.84 9.92 -12.46
N THR A 121 -11.66 9.34 -13.33
CA THR A 121 -11.24 8.20 -14.17
C THR A 121 -10.18 8.56 -15.20
N ALA A 122 -10.10 9.84 -15.61
CA ALA A 122 -9.05 10.31 -16.51
C ALA A 122 -7.68 10.48 -15.80
N GLN A 123 -7.67 10.69 -14.48
CA GLN A 123 -6.45 10.98 -13.72
C GLN A 123 -5.88 9.75 -13.00
N TYR A 124 -6.72 8.78 -12.63
CA TYR A 124 -6.33 7.65 -11.81
C TYR A 124 -6.53 6.32 -12.52
N GLN A 125 -5.73 5.33 -12.16
CA GLN A 125 -5.93 3.96 -12.63
C GLN A 125 -7.23 3.39 -12.06
N GLU A 126 -7.95 2.64 -12.88
CA GLU A 126 -9.29 2.14 -12.56
C GLU A 126 -9.32 1.26 -11.29
N GLY A 127 -8.41 0.31 -11.16
CA GLY A 127 -8.37 -0.59 -10.02
C GLY A 127 -8.22 0.15 -8.67
N PRO A 128 -7.15 0.91 -8.45
CA PRO A 128 -6.95 1.70 -7.24
C PRO A 128 -8.06 2.72 -6.98
N LEU A 129 -8.56 3.40 -8.02
CA LEU A 129 -9.66 4.36 -7.86
C LEU A 129 -10.96 3.66 -7.40
N ASN A 130 -11.29 2.52 -8.00
CA ASN A 130 -12.49 1.75 -7.65
C ASN A 130 -12.44 1.20 -6.22
N SER A 131 -11.26 1.03 -5.63
CA SER A 131 -11.13 0.64 -4.22
C SER A 131 -11.65 1.69 -3.23
N GLY A 132 -11.77 2.94 -3.66
CA GLY A 132 -12.37 4.05 -2.91
C GLY A 132 -13.86 4.28 -3.17
N LYS A 133 -14.53 3.34 -3.86
CA LYS A 133 -15.94 3.49 -4.28
C LYS A 133 -16.89 2.84 -3.29
N PHE A 134 -17.89 3.58 -2.84
CA PHE A 134 -18.96 3.11 -1.97
C PHE A 134 -20.32 3.57 -2.50
N GLU A 135 -21.30 2.67 -2.61
CA GLU A 135 -22.65 2.93 -3.15
C GLU A 135 -22.64 3.68 -4.50
N GLY A 136 -21.68 3.35 -5.36
CA GLY A 136 -21.56 3.91 -6.70
C GLY A 136 -20.85 5.27 -6.79
N LYS A 137 -20.41 5.86 -5.68
CA LYS A 137 -19.68 7.13 -5.61
C LYS A 137 -18.27 6.95 -5.09
N TYR A 138 -17.35 7.83 -5.48
CA TYR A 138 -15.99 7.85 -5.00
C TYR A 138 -15.85 8.69 -3.74
N TYR A 139 -15.14 8.18 -2.72
CA TYR A 139 -14.90 8.85 -1.44
C TYR A 139 -13.41 9.04 -1.15
N SER A 140 -12.57 8.41 -1.93
CA SER A 140 -11.12 8.60 -1.85
C SER A 140 -10.47 8.47 -3.23
N VAL A 141 -9.28 9.04 -3.34
CA VAL A 141 -8.38 8.87 -4.49
C VAL A 141 -7.12 8.15 -4.04
N PRO A 142 -6.49 7.32 -4.89
CA PRO A 142 -5.23 6.69 -4.55
C PRO A 142 -4.12 7.75 -4.45
N TRP A 143 -3.37 7.73 -3.35
CA TRP A 143 -2.20 8.56 -3.15
C TRP A 143 -0.96 7.92 -3.79
N TYR A 144 -0.76 6.65 -3.55
CA TYR A 144 0.25 5.79 -4.15
C TYR A 144 -0.28 4.37 -4.27
N MET A 145 0.45 3.53 -4.97
CA MET A 145 0.10 2.13 -5.16
C MET A 145 1.36 1.28 -4.97
N ASP A 146 1.24 0.30 -4.11
CA ASP A 146 2.27 -0.70 -3.86
C ASP A 146 1.90 -2.03 -4.54
N CYS A 147 2.89 -2.85 -4.80
CA CYS A 147 2.67 -4.23 -5.21
C CYS A 147 3.51 -5.20 -4.36
N THR A 148 2.93 -6.35 -4.08
CA THR A 148 3.67 -7.45 -3.43
C THR A 148 4.45 -8.25 -4.46
N GLY A 149 5.65 -8.68 -4.08
CA GLY A 149 6.54 -9.46 -4.90
C GLY A 149 7.34 -10.47 -4.09
N LEU A 150 8.06 -11.30 -4.80
CA LEU A 150 9.00 -12.24 -4.23
C LEU A 150 10.43 -11.73 -4.45
N TYR A 151 11.07 -11.30 -3.37
CA TYR A 151 12.49 -11.00 -3.35
C TYR A 151 13.29 -12.30 -3.20
N TYR A 152 14.43 -12.38 -3.82
CA TYR A 152 15.31 -13.55 -3.72
C TYR A 152 16.77 -13.13 -3.63
N ASN A 153 17.56 -13.88 -2.86
CA ASN A 153 19.00 -13.70 -2.77
C ASN A 153 19.65 -14.29 -4.03
N LYS A 154 20.17 -13.44 -4.92
CA LYS A 154 20.72 -13.83 -6.22
C LYS A 154 21.95 -14.72 -6.08
N GLU A 155 22.90 -14.32 -5.21
CA GLU A 155 24.11 -15.11 -4.98
C GLU A 155 23.78 -16.54 -4.56
N ARG A 156 22.76 -16.68 -3.69
CA ARG A 156 22.33 -18.00 -3.21
C ARG A 156 21.67 -18.82 -4.30
N LEU A 157 20.81 -18.22 -5.12
CA LEU A 157 20.22 -18.91 -6.24
C LEU A 157 21.28 -19.38 -7.23
N GLU A 158 22.28 -18.55 -7.54
CA GLU A 158 23.41 -18.91 -8.40
C GLU A 158 24.26 -20.03 -7.80
N GLU A 159 24.61 -19.95 -6.50
CA GLU A 159 25.37 -20.98 -5.79
C GLU A 159 24.69 -22.35 -5.87
N LEU A 160 23.37 -22.38 -5.72
CA LEU A 160 22.58 -23.61 -5.68
C LEU A 160 22.09 -24.08 -7.06
N GLY A 161 22.36 -23.31 -8.10
CA GLY A 161 21.85 -23.60 -9.45
C GLY A 161 20.32 -23.63 -9.49
N ILE A 162 19.69 -22.66 -8.81
CA ILE A 162 18.23 -22.49 -8.77
C ILE A 162 17.86 -21.37 -9.73
N ASP A 163 16.99 -21.65 -10.67
CA ASP A 163 16.37 -20.63 -11.50
C ASP A 163 15.33 -19.83 -10.69
N VAL A 164 15.08 -18.57 -11.06
CA VAL A 164 14.07 -17.75 -10.40
C VAL A 164 12.70 -18.42 -10.58
N PRO A 165 12.01 -18.78 -9.48
CA PRO A 165 10.74 -19.49 -9.58
C PRO A 165 9.64 -18.61 -10.16
N THR A 166 8.89 -19.14 -11.11
CA THR A 166 7.75 -18.46 -11.77
C THR A 166 6.41 -19.15 -11.48
N THR A 167 6.45 -20.30 -10.85
CA THR A 167 5.28 -21.09 -10.43
C THR A 167 5.38 -21.50 -8.97
N TRP A 168 4.27 -21.89 -8.38
CA TRP A 168 4.24 -22.39 -7.00
C TRP A 168 5.04 -23.68 -6.82
N GLU A 169 5.04 -24.54 -7.82
CA GLU A 169 5.83 -25.79 -7.82
C GLU A 169 7.32 -25.47 -7.81
N GLU A 170 7.76 -24.60 -8.73
CA GLU A 170 9.15 -24.11 -8.78
C GLU A 170 9.58 -23.42 -7.48
N LEU A 171 8.69 -22.63 -6.85
CA LEU A 171 8.98 -22.01 -5.57
C LEU A 171 9.15 -23.04 -4.46
N SER A 172 8.30 -24.07 -4.41
CA SER A 172 8.45 -25.17 -3.46
C SER A 172 9.76 -25.92 -3.65
N ASP A 173 10.12 -26.25 -4.89
CA ASP A 173 11.36 -26.94 -5.22
C ASP A 173 12.59 -26.09 -4.88
N ALA A 174 12.53 -24.78 -5.14
CA ALA A 174 13.60 -23.84 -4.80
C ALA A 174 13.80 -23.73 -3.27
N VAL A 175 12.71 -23.67 -2.52
CA VAL A 175 12.73 -23.66 -1.04
C VAL A 175 13.30 -24.96 -0.51
N ASP A 176 12.92 -26.12 -1.05
CA ASP A 176 13.42 -27.42 -0.61
C ASP A 176 14.93 -27.55 -0.90
N LYS A 177 15.42 -27.14 -2.07
CA LYS A 177 16.84 -27.11 -2.40
C LYS A 177 17.64 -26.19 -1.46
N ALA A 178 17.12 -24.98 -1.16
CA ALA A 178 17.77 -24.07 -0.24
C ALA A 178 17.90 -24.71 1.15
N LYS A 179 16.86 -25.37 1.64
CA LYS A 179 16.86 -26.07 2.94
C LYS A 179 17.82 -27.27 2.97
N GLU A 180 17.87 -28.07 1.90
CA GLU A 180 18.82 -29.18 1.79
C GLU A 180 20.28 -28.70 1.86
N ALA A 181 20.55 -27.49 1.36
CA ALA A 181 21.86 -26.84 1.44
C ALA A 181 22.13 -26.17 2.81
N GLY A 182 21.14 -26.16 3.71
CA GLY A 182 21.28 -25.58 5.06
C GLY A 182 20.86 -24.10 5.16
N TYR A 183 20.25 -23.56 4.11
CA TYR A 183 19.68 -22.21 4.08
C TYR A 183 18.20 -22.20 4.50
N GLY A 184 17.69 -21.04 4.91
CA GLY A 184 16.29 -20.88 5.16
C GLY A 184 15.47 -20.70 3.88
N GLY A 185 14.18 -20.99 3.94
CA GLY A 185 13.24 -20.81 2.84
C GLY A 185 12.75 -19.36 2.72
N ILE A 186 11.50 -19.13 3.11
CA ILE A 186 10.82 -17.85 2.94
C ILE A 186 10.66 -17.14 4.28
N ILE A 187 10.87 -15.82 4.29
CA ILE A 187 10.41 -14.90 5.33
C ILE A 187 9.30 -14.01 4.80
N THR A 188 8.34 -13.70 5.62
CA THR A 188 7.28 -12.72 5.36
C THR A 188 6.73 -12.19 6.67
N TYR A 189 5.90 -11.15 6.60
CA TYR A 189 5.20 -10.61 7.78
C TYR A 189 4.19 -11.63 8.32
N GLN A 190 4.17 -11.82 9.64
CA GLN A 190 3.27 -12.77 10.30
C GLN A 190 1.82 -12.25 10.32
N SER A 191 1.18 -12.26 9.16
CA SER A 191 -0.19 -11.80 8.96
C SER A 191 -0.86 -12.56 7.82
N ALA A 192 -2.17 -12.67 7.85
CA ALA A 192 -2.96 -13.19 6.72
C ALA A 192 -2.73 -12.39 5.43
N TYR A 193 -2.46 -11.10 5.55
CA TYR A 193 -2.11 -10.21 4.42
C TYR A 193 -1.00 -10.78 3.54
N ALA A 194 0.05 -11.33 4.14
CA ALA A 194 1.20 -11.87 3.40
C ALA A 194 0.81 -13.01 2.44
N PHE A 195 -0.27 -13.70 2.71
CA PHE A 195 -0.71 -14.86 1.93
C PHE A 195 -1.83 -14.54 0.92
N TYR A 196 -2.39 -13.33 0.92
CA TYR A 196 -3.44 -12.98 -0.04
C TYR A 196 -2.97 -13.06 -1.49
N SER A 197 -1.69 -12.81 -1.77
CA SER A 197 -1.12 -12.94 -3.10
C SER A 197 -1.35 -14.33 -3.72
N PHE A 198 -1.29 -15.40 -2.94
CA PHE A 198 -1.54 -16.76 -3.41
C PHE A 198 -2.99 -16.98 -3.85
N PHE A 199 -3.95 -16.37 -3.14
CA PHE A 199 -5.36 -16.43 -3.53
C PHE A 199 -5.60 -15.71 -4.85
N TYR A 200 -5.10 -14.48 -4.98
CA TYR A 200 -5.27 -13.69 -6.20
C TYR A 200 -4.54 -14.31 -7.40
N GLN A 201 -3.35 -14.88 -7.20
CA GLN A 201 -2.63 -15.64 -8.25
C GLN A 201 -3.42 -16.85 -8.73
N ASN A 202 -4.25 -17.45 -7.90
CA ASN A 202 -5.12 -18.58 -8.23
C ASN A 202 -6.54 -18.14 -8.62
N GLU A 203 -6.70 -16.92 -9.10
CA GLU A 203 -7.97 -16.36 -9.57
C GLU A 203 -9.10 -16.40 -8.49
N CYS A 204 -8.73 -16.42 -7.23
CA CYS A 204 -9.64 -16.36 -6.10
C CYS A 204 -9.64 -14.96 -5.49
N PRO A 205 -10.59 -14.08 -5.83
CA PRO A 205 -10.78 -12.86 -5.07
C PRO A 205 -11.23 -13.26 -3.65
N VAL A 206 -10.61 -12.67 -2.64
CA VAL A 206 -11.00 -12.95 -1.25
C VAL A 206 -12.42 -12.47 -0.97
N ILE A 207 -12.78 -11.36 -1.60
CA ILE A 207 -14.10 -10.74 -1.53
C ILE A 207 -14.61 -10.49 -2.96
N ASP A 208 -15.81 -10.94 -3.24
CA ASP A 208 -16.55 -10.59 -4.45
C ASP A 208 -17.41 -9.35 -4.17
N THR A 209 -17.16 -8.28 -4.91
CA THR A 209 -17.86 -6.99 -4.84
C THR A 209 -18.76 -6.74 -6.05
N SER A 210 -19.02 -7.74 -6.88
CA SER A 210 -19.85 -7.60 -8.08
C SER A 210 -21.35 -7.46 -7.79
N GLY A 211 -21.81 -7.85 -6.60
CA GLY A 211 -23.19 -7.70 -6.14
C GLY A 211 -23.38 -6.50 -5.21
N ASP A 212 -24.63 -6.24 -4.84
CA ASP A 212 -25.00 -5.14 -3.93
C ASP A 212 -24.39 -5.30 -2.52
N ILE A 213 -24.12 -6.52 -2.12
CA ILE A 213 -23.52 -6.87 -0.82
C ILE A 213 -22.23 -7.65 -1.08
N PRO A 214 -21.07 -7.15 -0.62
CA PRO A 214 -19.81 -7.88 -0.73
C PRO A 214 -19.89 -9.26 -0.07
N GLN A 215 -19.38 -10.27 -0.75
CA GLN A 215 -19.39 -11.67 -0.26
C GLN A 215 -17.96 -12.17 -0.11
N VAL A 216 -17.69 -12.82 1.01
CA VAL A 216 -16.43 -13.56 1.15
C VAL A 216 -16.53 -14.85 0.33
N VAL A 217 -15.63 -15.02 -0.64
CA VAL A 217 -15.69 -16.14 -1.63
C VAL A 217 -14.50 -17.08 -1.57
N ILE A 218 -13.69 -16.97 -0.55
CA ILE A 218 -12.47 -17.76 -0.33
C ILE A 218 -12.73 -19.28 -0.25
N ASP A 219 -13.96 -19.72 0.00
CA ASP A 219 -14.37 -21.13 0.12
C ASP A 219 -14.68 -21.80 -1.23
N ASN A 220 -14.26 -21.24 -2.34
CA ASN A 220 -14.35 -21.87 -3.67
C ASN A 220 -13.20 -22.88 -3.88
N LYS A 221 -13.14 -23.50 -5.07
CA LYS A 221 -12.10 -24.46 -5.42
C LYS A 221 -10.72 -23.81 -5.42
N GLU A 222 -10.60 -22.68 -6.07
CA GLU A 222 -9.37 -21.92 -6.27
C GLU A 222 -8.80 -21.44 -4.92
N GLY A 223 -9.67 -20.97 -4.01
CA GLY A 223 -9.28 -20.58 -2.67
C GLY A 223 -8.80 -21.77 -1.83
N LYS A 224 -9.46 -22.94 -1.94
CA LYS A 224 -9.01 -24.16 -1.26
C LYS A 224 -7.65 -24.65 -1.78
N GLU A 225 -7.41 -24.57 -3.07
CA GLU A 225 -6.10 -24.90 -3.68
C GLU A 225 -5.00 -23.97 -3.15
N ALA A 226 -5.22 -22.66 -3.14
CA ALA A 226 -4.29 -21.68 -2.58
C ALA A 226 -4.03 -21.93 -1.09
N TRP A 227 -5.08 -22.18 -0.32
CA TRP A 227 -4.95 -22.48 1.11
C TRP A 227 -4.15 -23.76 1.36
N ASN A 228 -4.43 -24.81 0.60
CA ASN A 228 -3.69 -26.08 0.72
C ASN A 228 -2.22 -25.89 0.40
N TYR A 229 -1.89 -25.12 -0.65
CA TYR A 229 -0.51 -24.78 -0.98
C TYR A 229 0.21 -24.06 0.17
N ILE A 230 -0.41 -23.06 0.76
CA ILE A 230 0.13 -22.33 1.90
C ILE A 230 0.36 -23.27 3.10
N CYS A 231 -0.62 -24.12 3.40
CA CYS A 231 -0.52 -25.09 4.49
C CYS A 231 0.61 -26.10 4.24
N ASP A 232 0.76 -26.57 3.01
CA ASP A 232 1.83 -27.50 2.62
C ASP A 232 3.19 -26.83 2.74
N LEU A 233 3.34 -25.59 2.26
CA LEU A 233 4.57 -24.82 2.37
C LEU A 233 4.99 -24.64 3.83
N ILE A 234 4.05 -24.26 4.71
CA ILE A 234 4.29 -24.10 6.13
C ILE A 234 4.64 -25.44 6.79
N SER A 235 3.86 -26.50 6.53
CA SER A 235 4.03 -27.81 7.16
C SER A 235 5.35 -28.49 6.80
N LYS A 236 5.84 -28.24 5.60
CA LYS A 236 7.16 -28.71 5.13
C LYS A 236 8.33 -27.85 5.64
N GLY A 237 8.04 -26.83 6.47
CA GLY A 237 9.05 -25.90 6.99
C GLY A 237 9.59 -24.97 5.91
N GLY A 238 8.77 -24.55 4.98
CA GLY A 238 9.13 -23.60 3.92
C GLY A 238 9.34 -22.18 4.44
N LEU A 239 8.75 -21.84 5.59
CA LEU A 239 9.04 -20.58 6.28
C LEU A 239 10.22 -20.75 7.25
N VAL A 240 11.05 -19.71 7.37
CA VAL A 240 12.16 -19.70 8.34
C VAL A 240 11.63 -19.63 9.78
N GLU A 241 12.47 -20.05 10.76
CA GLU A 241 12.06 -20.08 12.17
C GLU A 241 11.72 -18.67 12.70
N SER A 242 12.46 -17.65 12.27
CA SER A 242 12.23 -16.25 12.64
C SER A 242 10.86 -15.69 12.15
N PHE A 243 10.16 -16.39 11.26
CA PHE A 243 8.77 -16.04 10.89
C PHE A 243 7.84 -15.96 12.10
N LYS A 244 8.07 -16.78 13.14
CA LYS A 244 7.26 -16.75 14.36
C LYS A 244 7.34 -15.44 15.13
N GLU A 245 8.40 -14.67 14.90
CA GLU A 245 8.67 -13.37 15.52
C GLU A 245 8.51 -12.20 14.55
N ALA A 246 8.21 -12.48 13.27
CA ALA A 246 8.08 -11.49 12.19
C ALA A 246 6.77 -10.68 12.29
N THR A 247 6.52 -10.09 13.46
CA THR A 247 5.33 -9.27 13.77
C THR A 247 5.53 -7.79 13.44
N THR A 248 6.70 -7.43 12.91
CA THR A 248 7.01 -6.12 12.34
C THR A 248 7.78 -6.31 11.05
N TRP A 249 7.71 -5.34 10.15
CA TRP A 249 8.48 -5.37 8.91
C TRP A 249 9.99 -5.32 9.18
N ASP A 250 10.46 -4.65 10.22
CA ASP A 250 11.88 -4.64 10.62
C ASP A 250 12.42 -6.04 10.84
N LYS A 251 11.64 -6.93 11.48
CA LYS A 251 12.03 -8.34 11.67
C LYS A 251 12.11 -9.11 10.36
N VAL A 252 11.24 -8.80 9.41
CA VAL A 252 11.29 -9.39 8.06
C VAL A 252 12.54 -8.94 7.34
N TYR A 253 12.85 -7.63 7.37
CA TYR A 253 14.05 -7.07 6.73
C TYR A 253 15.33 -7.65 7.36
N GLU A 254 15.41 -7.66 8.70
CA GLU A 254 16.54 -8.26 9.44
C GLU A 254 16.81 -9.70 9.00
N SER A 255 15.78 -10.53 8.94
CA SER A 255 15.91 -11.95 8.59
C SER A 255 16.45 -12.15 7.16
N PHE A 256 15.91 -11.40 6.19
CA PHE A 256 16.35 -11.50 4.79
C PHE A 256 17.72 -10.87 4.59
N ALA A 257 17.96 -9.67 5.09
CA ALA A 257 19.22 -8.94 4.94
C ALA A 257 20.41 -9.67 5.58
N ASN A 258 20.19 -10.38 6.69
CA ASN A 258 21.20 -11.21 7.36
C ASN A 258 21.35 -12.62 6.74
N GLY A 259 20.60 -12.92 5.69
CA GLY A 259 20.73 -14.18 4.98
C GLY A 259 20.09 -15.39 5.68
N GLU A 260 19.20 -15.19 6.64
CA GLU A 260 18.45 -16.30 7.25
C GLU A 260 17.46 -16.91 6.25
N ALA A 261 16.86 -16.10 5.39
CA ALA A 261 15.94 -16.52 4.36
C ALA A 261 16.54 -16.40 2.95
N THR A 262 16.16 -17.31 2.06
CA THR A 262 16.49 -17.26 0.63
C THR A 262 15.55 -16.35 -0.12
N PHE A 263 14.30 -16.31 0.32
CA PHE A 263 13.23 -15.53 -0.28
C PHE A 263 12.56 -14.63 0.78
N LEU A 264 12.12 -13.43 0.33
CA LEU A 264 11.24 -12.56 1.10
C LEU A 264 9.98 -12.29 0.29
N LEU A 265 8.82 -12.60 0.86
CA LEU A 265 7.53 -12.22 0.29
C LEU A 265 7.05 -10.94 0.96
N GLY A 266 6.99 -9.85 0.19
CA GLY A 266 6.63 -8.53 0.72
C GLY A 266 6.30 -7.54 -0.38
N GLY A 267 6.09 -6.28 -0.01
CA GLY A 267 5.84 -5.20 -0.95
C GLY A 267 7.12 -4.49 -1.38
N ASP A 268 7.00 -3.59 -2.33
CA ASP A 268 8.12 -2.81 -2.88
C ASP A 268 8.82 -1.93 -1.83
N TRP A 269 8.13 -1.58 -0.74
CA TRP A 269 8.73 -0.90 0.43
C TRP A 269 9.82 -1.73 1.13
N CYS A 270 9.88 -3.05 0.91
CA CYS A 270 10.86 -3.92 1.56
C CYS A 270 12.29 -3.63 1.08
N SER A 271 12.47 -3.13 -0.14
CA SER A 271 13.79 -2.83 -0.69
C SER A 271 14.55 -1.85 0.20
N SER A 272 13.94 -0.72 0.54
CA SER A 272 14.59 0.28 1.39
C SER A 272 14.91 -0.24 2.79
N GLY A 273 14.03 -1.08 3.36
CA GLY A 273 14.27 -1.72 4.65
C GLY A 273 15.45 -2.68 4.64
N VAL A 274 15.56 -3.48 3.59
CA VAL A 274 16.69 -4.42 3.40
C VAL A 274 18.00 -3.67 3.13
N GLU A 275 18.01 -2.68 2.23
CA GLU A 275 19.18 -1.87 1.89
C GLU A 275 19.74 -1.09 3.09
N ASN A 276 18.88 -0.60 3.98
CA ASN A 276 19.31 0.08 5.21
C ASN A 276 20.10 -0.85 6.18
N ILE A 277 19.85 -2.16 6.12
CA ILE A 277 20.51 -3.16 6.97
C ILE A 277 21.74 -3.73 6.26
N ASN A 278 21.60 -4.10 4.99
CA ASN A 278 22.67 -4.69 4.21
C ASN A 278 22.66 -4.13 2.77
N PRO A 279 23.34 -2.99 2.55
CA PRO A 279 23.39 -2.34 1.24
C PRO A 279 24.16 -3.14 0.17
N ASP A 280 24.94 -4.13 0.59
CA ASP A 280 25.75 -4.96 -0.31
C ASP A 280 25.06 -6.26 -0.72
N LEU A 281 23.86 -6.53 -0.20
CA LEU A 281 23.09 -7.73 -0.57
C LEU A 281 22.62 -7.65 -2.02
N ASP A 282 22.98 -8.61 -2.84
CA ASP A 282 22.45 -8.74 -4.20
C ASP A 282 21.15 -9.57 -4.21
N TYR A 283 20.03 -8.89 -4.55
CA TYR A 283 18.69 -9.48 -4.56
C TYR A 283 17.84 -8.96 -5.72
#